data_12fe7b1e5371fe35cfe6990c2b852ee7
#
_entry.id   12fe7b1e5371fe35cfe6990c2b852ee7
#
_cell.length_a   1.000
_cell.length_b   1.000
_cell.length_c   1.000
_cell.angle_alpha   90.00
_cell.angle_beta   90.00
_cell.angle_gamma   90.00
#
_symmetry.space_group_name_H-M   'P 1'
#
loop_
_entity.id
_entity.type
_entity.pdbx_description
1 polymer ?
#
loop_
_entity_poly.entity_id
_entity_poly.type
_entity_poly.pdbx_seq_one_letter_code
_entity_poly.pdbx_strand_id
1 'polypeptide(L)'
;ISDQMATFLNDKLNEISTRLIAFISEIVPLIANIIMSLLSSIWNIVLGLIISVYLLLDKEQFYAMSKKMVSAIFNKKTADRILELTHRSNNTFGRFISGKIIDSAIIGVISFILFAIAKMPYVVLISVIIGVTNVIPFFGPFIGAVPCFILILFESPTKALIFLILIF
;
A
#
# COMPACT_ATOMS: atom_id res chain seq x y z
N ILE A 1 23.44 8.13 -52.19
CA ILE A 1 22.25 7.46 -51.56
C ILE A 1 22.68 6.77 -50.27
N SER A 2 23.87 6.12 -50.23
CA SER A 2 24.39 5.42 -49.01
C SER A 2 24.72 6.40 -47.89
N ASP A 3 25.30 7.55 -48.16
CA ASP A 3 25.68 8.53 -47.11
C ASP A 3 24.48 9.22 -46.48
N GLN A 4 23.45 9.53 -47.24
CA GLN A 4 22.19 10.10 -46.71
C GLN A 4 21.43 9.11 -45.83
N MET A 5 21.48 7.83 -46.18
CA MET A 5 20.88 6.76 -45.35
C MET A 5 21.66 6.59 -44.05
N ALA A 6 23.00 6.63 -44.09
CA ALA A 6 23.84 6.49 -42.91
C ALA A 6 23.66 7.69 -41.93
N THR A 7 23.59 8.93 -42.45
CA THR A 7 23.30 10.12 -41.63
C THR A 7 21.92 10.07 -41.00
N PHE A 8 20.88 9.68 -41.75
CA PHE A 8 19.51 9.51 -41.23
C PHE A 8 19.44 8.47 -40.12
N LEU A 9 20.13 7.31 -40.29
CA LEU A 9 20.16 6.26 -39.27
C LEU A 9 20.89 6.74 -38.01
N ASN A 10 22.02 7.43 -38.15
CA ASN A 10 22.76 7.98 -37.01
C ASN A 10 21.96 9.04 -36.25
N ASP A 11 21.24 9.92 -36.95
CA ASP A 11 20.39 10.92 -36.32
C ASP A 11 19.25 10.26 -35.55
N LYS A 12 18.63 9.21 -36.11
CA LYS A 12 17.59 8.45 -35.41
C LYS A 12 18.12 7.69 -34.21
N LEU A 13 19.30 7.08 -34.32
CA LEU A 13 19.93 6.39 -33.19
C LEU A 13 20.29 7.39 -32.07
N ASN A 14 20.81 8.55 -32.42
CA ASN A 14 21.11 9.59 -31.43
C ASN A 14 19.83 10.16 -30.78
N GLU A 15 18.75 10.36 -31.54
CA GLU A 15 17.48 10.77 -30.98
C GLU A 15 16.94 9.73 -29.99
N ILE A 16 16.98 8.45 -30.35
CA ILE A 16 16.52 7.36 -29.46
C ILE A 16 17.41 7.27 -28.22
N SER A 17 18.74 7.34 -28.38
CA SER A 17 19.65 7.26 -27.23
C SER A 17 19.47 8.44 -26.28
N THR A 18 19.26 9.65 -26.80
CA THR A 18 19.02 10.85 -26.00
C THR A 18 17.68 10.74 -25.24
N ARG A 19 16.64 10.25 -25.89
CA ARG A 19 15.33 10.00 -25.23
C ARG A 19 15.42 8.92 -24.16
N LEU A 20 16.18 7.84 -24.40
CA LEU A 20 16.40 6.79 -23.40
C LEU A 20 17.20 7.32 -22.21
N ILE A 21 18.25 8.10 -22.43
CA ILE A 21 19.02 8.71 -21.35
C ILE A 21 18.17 9.68 -20.53
N ALA A 22 17.37 10.53 -21.19
CA ALA A 22 16.44 11.43 -20.52
C ALA A 22 15.43 10.66 -19.67
N PHE A 23 14.83 9.59 -20.21
CA PHE A 23 13.89 8.74 -19.48
C PHE A 23 14.54 8.08 -18.27
N ILE A 24 15.75 7.55 -18.41
CA ILE A 24 16.49 6.96 -17.29
C ILE A 24 16.83 8.01 -16.24
N SER A 25 17.25 9.20 -16.65
CA SER A 25 17.60 10.30 -15.74
C SER A 25 16.41 10.83 -14.93
N GLU A 26 15.19 10.67 -15.44
CA GLU A 26 13.95 11.00 -14.71
C GLU A 26 13.50 9.87 -13.78
N ILE A 27 13.65 8.62 -14.22
CA ILE A 27 13.17 7.46 -13.44
C ILE A 27 14.09 7.15 -12.26
N VAL A 28 15.42 7.26 -12.41
CA VAL A 28 16.36 6.92 -11.35
C VAL A 28 16.13 7.76 -10.07
N PRO A 29 15.98 9.09 -10.13
CA PRO A 29 15.65 9.90 -8.95
C PRO A 29 14.27 9.55 -8.38
N LEU A 30 13.28 9.26 -9.22
CA LEU A 30 11.96 8.87 -8.79
C LEU A 30 12.01 7.58 -7.94
N ILE A 31 12.70 6.55 -8.44
CA ILE A 31 12.88 5.29 -7.73
C ILE A 31 13.67 5.51 -6.44
N ALA A 32 14.74 6.28 -6.48
CA ALA A 32 15.54 6.60 -5.30
C ALA A 32 14.69 7.31 -4.23
N ASN A 33 13.86 8.28 -4.62
CA ASN A 33 12.95 8.98 -3.71
C ASN A 33 11.88 8.04 -3.13
N ILE A 34 11.34 7.12 -3.91
CA ILE A 34 10.40 6.10 -3.41
C ILE A 34 11.09 5.21 -2.39
N ILE A 35 12.30 4.72 -2.67
CA ILE A 35 13.04 3.86 -1.75
C ILE A 35 13.36 4.61 -0.44
N MET A 36 13.84 5.87 -0.53
CA MET A 36 14.11 6.68 0.65
C MET A 36 12.86 7.00 1.46
N SER A 37 11.74 7.26 0.78
CA SER A 37 10.43 7.45 1.42
C SER A 37 9.95 6.17 2.13
N LEU A 38 10.14 5.00 1.53
CA LEU A 38 9.83 3.72 2.15
C LEU A 38 10.71 3.45 3.38
N LEU A 39 12.01 3.72 3.29
CA LEU A 39 12.94 3.56 4.42
C LEU A 39 12.57 4.48 5.59
N SER A 40 12.26 5.75 5.33
CA SER A 40 11.79 6.67 6.36
C SER A 40 10.45 6.26 6.96
N SER A 41 9.57 5.66 6.15
CA SER A 41 8.27 5.13 6.60
C SER A 41 8.44 3.94 7.54
N ILE A 42 9.44 3.08 7.33
CA ILE A 42 9.74 1.97 8.24
C ILE A 42 10.08 2.50 9.64
N TRP A 43 10.89 3.55 9.73
CA TRP A 43 11.22 4.17 11.02
C TRP A 43 9.97 4.71 11.73
N ASN A 44 9.10 5.38 11.01
CA ASN A 44 7.82 5.87 11.54
C ASN A 44 6.90 4.73 12.00
N ILE A 45 6.88 3.62 11.26
CA ILE A 45 6.13 2.42 11.65
C ILE A 45 6.68 1.83 12.95
N VAL A 46 8.00 1.70 13.08
CA VAL A 46 8.64 1.19 14.31
C VAL A 46 8.32 2.09 15.51
N LEU A 47 8.45 3.41 15.36
CA LEU A 47 8.06 4.36 16.41
C LEU A 47 6.58 4.26 16.76
N GLY A 48 5.72 4.20 15.75
CA GLY A 48 4.27 4.02 15.93
C GLY A 48 3.94 2.71 16.67
N LEU A 49 4.65 1.64 16.37
CA LEU A 49 4.48 0.34 17.02
C LEU A 49 4.90 0.39 18.49
N ILE A 50 6.04 1.03 18.80
CA ILE A 50 6.50 1.25 20.16
C ILE A 50 5.46 2.05 20.95
N ILE A 51 5.00 3.19 20.41
CA ILE A 51 3.98 4.03 21.04
C ILE A 51 2.68 3.25 21.24
N SER A 52 2.27 2.46 20.26
CA SER A 52 1.07 1.61 20.34
C SER A 52 1.16 0.58 21.46
N VAL A 53 2.33 -0.05 21.65
CA VAL A 53 2.55 -0.99 22.75
C VAL A 53 2.45 -0.28 24.10
N TYR A 54 3.07 0.90 24.26
CA TYR A 54 2.94 1.69 25.50
C TYR A 54 1.49 2.10 25.78
N LEU A 55 0.77 2.56 24.78
CA LEU A 55 -0.65 2.91 24.93
C LEU A 55 -1.52 1.70 25.28
N LEU A 56 -1.20 0.53 24.77
CA LEU A 56 -1.91 -0.70 25.09
C LEU A 56 -1.64 -1.19 26.52
N LEU A 57 -0.41 -1.05 27.01
CA LEU A 57 -0.03 -1.39 28.39
C LEU A 57 -0.77 -0.52 29.38
N ASP A 58 -0.87 0.79 29.13
CA ASP A 58 -1.48 1.77 30.02
C ASP A 58 -2.93 2.13 29.65
N LYS A 59 -3.58 1.34 28.79
CA LYS A 59 -4.92 1.62 28.24
C LYS A 59 -5.98 1.94 29.31
N GLU A 60 -5.92 1.27 30.47
CA GLU A 60 -6.88 1.48 31.55
C GLU A 60 -6.70 2.83 32.24
N GLN A 61 -5.44 3.26 32.43
CA GLN A 61 -5.14 4.57 33.01
C GLN A 61 -5.54 5.69 32.04
N PHE A 62 -5.22 5.53 30.75
CA PHE A 62 -5.64 6.47 29.69
C PHE A 62 -7.16 6.59 29.60
N TYR A 63 -7.86 5.46 29.64
CA TYR A 63 -9.33 5.44 29.64
C TYR A 63 -9.90 6.15 30.88
N ALA A 64 -9.39 5.85 32.08
CA ALA A 64 -9.84 6.47 33.31
C ALA A 64 -9.56 7.99 33.33
N MET A 65 -8.39 8.41 32.85
CA MET A 65 -8.04 9.82 32.76
C MET A 65 -8.90 10.56 31.74
N SER A 66 -9.12 9.98 30.55
CA SER A 66 -10.00 10.54 29.51
C SER A 66 -11.45 10.68 30.01
N LYS A 67 -11.96 9.68 30.72
CA LYS A 67 -13.29 9.71 31.33
C LYS A 67 -13.42 10.85 32.37
N LYS A 68 -12.41 11.00 33.25
CA LYS A 68 -12.39 12.11 34.23
C LYS A 68 -12.36 13.46 33.55
N MET A 69 -11.55 13.61 32.50
CA MET A 69 -11.41 14.85 31.74
C MET A 69 -12.74 15.25 31.05
N VAL A 70 -13.41 14.30 30.39
CA VAL A 70 -14.71 14.53 29.76
C VAL A 70 -15.77 14.91 30.81
N SER A 71 -15.78 14.23 31.96
CA SER A 71 -16.73 14.51 33.05
C SER A 71 -16.46 15.84 33.75
N ALA A 72 -15.23 16.36 33.72
CA ALA A 72 -14.87 17.66 34.30
C ALA A 72 -15.23 18.83 33.36
N ILE A 73 -15.15 18.64 32.04
CA ILE A 73 -15.38 19.70 31.07
C ILE A 73 -16.86 19.82 30.68
N PHE A 74 -17.58 18.71 30.62
CA PHE A 74 -18.95 18.65 30.12
C PHE A 74 -19.97 18.36 31.23
N ASN A 75 -21.21 18.82 31.03
CA ASN A 75 -22.34 18.46 31.89
C ASN A 75 -22.51 16.94 31.87
N LYS A 76 -23.00 16.38 33.00
CA LYS A 76 -23.22 14.94 33.16
C LYS A 76 -23.92 14.30 31.98
N LYS A 77 -25.02 14.87 31.49
CA LYS A 77 -25.78 14.35 30.34
C LYS A 77 -24.97 14.29 29.03
N THR A 78 -24.14 15.30 28.79
CA THR A 78 -23.27 15.36 27.61
C THR A 78 -22.07 14.43 27.75
N ALA A 79 -21.49 14.36 28.94
CA ALA A 79 -20.37 13.46 29.25
C ALA A 79 -20.78 11.99 29.04
N ASP A 80 -21.93 11.58 29.58
CA ASP A 80 -22.45 10.22 29.43
C ASP A 80 -22.68 9.87 27.94
N ARG A 81 -23.23 10.81 27.17
CA ARG A 81 -23.43 10.63 25.72
C ARG A 81 -22.12 10.49 24.95
N ILE A 82 -21.11 11.31 25.26
CA ILE A 82 -19.78 11.22 24.64
C ILE A 82 -19.14 9.87 24.96
N LEU A 83 -19.19 9.44 26.21
CA LEU A 83 -18.60 8.16 26.63
C LEU A 83 -19.31 6.96 25.97
N GLU A 84 -20.64 7.02 25.87
CA GLU A 84 -21.41 5.98 25.17
C GLU A 84 -21.06 5.91 23.68
N LEU A 85 -21.00 7.08 23.01
CA LEU A 85 -20.60 7.15 21.60
C LEU A 85 -19.18 6.62 21.39
N THR A 86 -18.25 7.00 22.26
CA THR A 86 -16.87 6.51 22.19
C THR A 86 -16.79 5.00 22.34
N HIS A 87 -17.54 4.43 23.29
CA HIS A 87 -17.60 2.98 23.48
C HIS A 87 -18.19 2.25 22.27
N ARG A 88 -19.29 2.76 21.71
CA ARG A 88 -19.91 2.20 20.49
C ARG A 88 -18.95 2.29 19.30
N SER A 89 -18.33 3.45 19.11
CA SER A 89 -17.35 3.66 18.03
C SER A 89 -16.17 2.70 18.14
N ASN A 90 -15.61 2.53 19.34
CA ASN A 90 -14.51 1.60 19.57
C ASN A 90 -14.89 0.15 19.23
N ASN A 91 -16.06 -0.31 19.64
CA ASN A 91 -16.53 -1.65 19.31
C ASN A 91 -16.78 -1.85 17.82
N THR A 92 -17.39 -0.86 17.16
CA THR A 92 -17.64 -0.91 15.72
C THR A 92 -16.33 -0.90 14.93
N PHE A 93 -15.40 -0.03 15.32
CA PHE A 93 -14.10 0.08 14.67
C PHE A 93 -13.25 -1.18 14.87
N GLY A 94 -13.23 -1.73 16.08
CA GLY A 94 -12.53 -2.97 16.36
C GLY A 94 -13.04 -4.15 15.52
N ARG A 95 -14.37 -4.31 15.41
CA ARG A 95 -15.00 -5.33 14.56
C ARG A 95 -14.68 -5.11 13.08
N PHE A 96 -14.71 -3.86 12.63
CA PHE A 96 -14.39 -3.51 11.25
C PHE A 96 -12.94 -3.87 10.89
N ILE A 97 -11.98 -3.47 11.72
CA ILE A 97 -10.55 -3.76 11.49
C ILE A 97 -10.30 -5.28 11.53
N SER A 98 -10.85 -5.99 12.52
CA SER A 98 -10.71 -7.45 12.60
C SER A 98 -11.31 -8.13 11.37
N GLY A 99 -12.49 -7.68 10.92
CA GLY A 99 -13.11 -8.19 9.70
C GLY A 99 -12.25 -7.92 8.46
N LYS A 100 -11.64 -6.72 8.38
CA LYS A 100 -10.76 -6.36 7.26
C LYS A 100 -9.47 -7.18 7.21
N ILE A 101 -8.89 -7.52 8.36
CA ILE A 101 -7.71 -8.39 8.42
C ILE A 101 -8.05 -9.79 7.89
N ILE A 102 -9.20 -10.34 8.30
CA ILE A 102 -9.65 -11.66 7.81
C ILE A 102 -9.95 -11.61 6.31
N ASP A 103 -10.67 -10.60 5.85
CA ASP A 103 -10.97 -10.36 4.43
C ASP A 103 -9.68 -10.31 3.59
N SER A 104 -8.70 -9.54 4.05
CA SER A 104 -7.39 -9.39 3.40
C SER A 104 -6.60 -10.70 3.33
N ALA A 105 -6.65 -11.51 4.39
CA ALA A 105 -6.04 -12.83 4.40
C ALA A 105 -6.71 -13.76 3.38
N ILE A 106 -8.05 -13.76 3.31
CA ILE A 106 -8.81 -14.55 2.34
C ILE A 106 -8.47 -14.10 0.91
N ILE A 107 -8.45 -12.80 0.64
CA ILE A 107 -8.08 -12.25 -0.68
C ILE A 107 -6.65 -12.62 -1.05
N GLY A 108 -5.71 -12.57 -0.11
CA GLY A 108 -4.34 -13.01 -0.34
C GLY A 108 -4.26 -14.47 -0.77
N VAL A 109 -5.00 -15.36 -0.10
CA VAL A 109 -5.06 -16.79 -0.44
C VAL A 109 -5.73 -17.01 -1.81
N ILE A 110 -6.86 -16.36 -2.08
CA ILE A 110 -7.55 -16.47 -3.36
C ILE A 110 -6.64 -15.95 -4.50
N SER A 111 -6.01 -14.80 -4.32
CA SER A 111 -5.05 -14.24 -5.28
C SER A 111 -3.89 -15.20 -5.53
N PHE A 112 -3.36 -15.83 -4.48
CA PHE A 112 -2.31 -16.84 -4.63
C PHE A 112 -2.74 -17.99 -5.54
N ILE A 113 -3.94 -18.54 -5.31
CA ILE A 113 -4.48 -19.66 -6.10
C ILE A 113 -4.69 -19.21 -7.55
N LEU A 114 -5.32 -18.05 -7.79
CA LEU A 114 -5.60 -17.52 -9.13
C LEU A 114 -4.31 -17.27 -9.92
N PHE A 115 -3.32 -16.62 -9.30
CA PHE A 115 -2.04 -16.33 -9.95
C PHE A 115 -1.20 -17.59 -10.19
N ALA A 116 -1.31 -18.59 -9.31
CA ALA A 116 -0.66 -19.89 -9.51
C ALA A 116 -1.27 -20.64 -10.72
N ILE A 117 -2.60 -20.67 -10.85
CA ILE A 117 -3.29 -21.27 -12.00
C ILE A 117 -2.94 -20.53 -13.30
N ALA A 118 -2.86 -19.20 -13.27
CA ALA A 118 -2.47 -18.37 -14.40
C ALA A 118 -0.97 -18.43 -14.73
N LYS A 119 -0.18 -19.21 -13.98
CA LYS A 119 1.29 -19.32 -14.13
C LYS A 119 1.99 -17.96 -14.18
N MET A 120 1.56 -17.06 -13.29
CA MET A 120 2.15 -15.73 -13.18
C MET A 120 3.59 -15.80 -12.63
N PRO A 121 4.46 -14.83 -12.93
CA PRO A 121 5.73 -14.69 -12.24
C PRO A 121 5.49 -14.21 -10.81
N TYR A 122 6.39 -14.55 -9.90
CA TYR A 122 6.42 -14.07 -8.52
C TYR A 122 5.10 -14.24 -7.73
N VAL A 123 4.38 -15.34 -7.97
CA VAL A 123 3.03 -15.62 -7.42
C VAL A 123 2.95 -15.30 -5.92
N VAL A 124 3.90 -15.82 -5.11
CA VAL A 124 3.90 -15.60 -3.66
C VAL A 124 4.03 -14.12 -3.32
N LEU A 125 4.99 -13.44 -3.94
CA LEU A 125 5.26 -12.03 -3.68
C LEU A 125 4.04 -11.16 -4.02
N ILE A 126 3.45 -11.37 -5.19
CA ILE A 126 2.30 -10.59 -5.68
C ILE A 126 1.09 -10.83 -4.78
N SER A 127 0.79 -12.09 -4.43
CA SER A 127 -0.36 -12.41 -3.58
C SER A 127 -0.22 -11.86 -2.15
N VAL A 128 1.01 -11.87 -1.61
CA VAL A 128 1.28 -11.26 -0.29
C VAL A 128 1.11 -9.74 -0.37
N ILE A 129 1.64 -9.06 -1.39
CA ILE A 129 1.46 -7.62 -1.58
C ILE A 129 -0.03 -7.28 -1.68
N ILE A 130 -0.79 -7.98 -2.53
CA ILE A 130 -2.22 -7.77 -2.70
C ILE A 130 -2.97 -8.01 -1.38
N GLY A 131 -2.69 -9.11 -0.69
CA GLY A 131 -3.30 -9.42 0.60
C GLY A 131 -3.03 -8.33 1.64
N VAL A 132 -1.76 -7.94 1.83
CA VAL A 132 -1.39 -6.93 2.84
C VAL A 132 -1.98 -5.56 2.51
N THR A 133 -1.90 -5.12 1.26
CA THR A 133 -2.44 -3.80 0.87
C THR A 133 -3.95 -3.75 0.97
N ASN A 134 -4.66 -4.88 0.80
CA ASN A 134 -6.13 -4.95 0.88
C ASN A 134 -6.68 -4.66 2.29
N VAL A 135 -5.84 -4.64 3.32
CA VAL A 135 -6.23 -4.16 4.67
C VAL A 135 -6.71 -2.71 4.60
N ILE A 136 -6.18 -1.92 3.67
CA ILE A 136 -6.58 -0.53 3.45
C ILE A 136 -7.87 -0.51 2.61
N PRO A 137 -9.03 -0.09 3.20
CA PRO A 137 -10.29 -0.08 2.47
C PRO A 137 -10.22 0.79 1.22
N PHE A 138 -10.81 0.34 0.14
CA PHE A 138 -10.92 0.99 -1.18
C PHE A 138 -9.58 1.16 -1.91
N PHE A 139 -8.54 1.62 -1.25
CA PHE A 139 -7.23 1.91 -1.86
C PHE A 139 -6.31 0.69 -1.93
N GLY A 140 -6.55 -0.32 -1.10
CA GLY A 140 -5.70 -1.50 -1.01
C GLY A 140 -5.40 -2.17 -2.36
N PRO A 141 -6.42 -2.53 -3.16
CA PRO A 141 -6.20 -3.15 -4.47
C PRO A 141 -5.37 -2.29 -5.41
N PHE A 142 -5.58 -0.96 -5.42
CA PHE A 142 -4.82 -0.04 -6.27
C PHE A 142 -3.37 0.11 -5.82
N ILE A 143 -3.15 0.26 -4.51
CA ILE A 143 -1.79 0.38 -3.93
C ILE A 143 -0.99 -0.90 -4.19
N GLY A 144 -1.62 -2.07 -4.11
CA GLY A 144 -0.98 -3.35 -4.40
C GLY A 144 -0.80 -3.60 -5.90
N ALA A 145 -1.79 -3.22 -6.73
CA ALA A 145 -1.77 -3.46 -8.17
C ALA A 145 -0.62 -2.73 -8.87
N VAL A 146 -0.36 -1.47 -8.51
CA VAL A 146 0.66 -0.65 -9.20
C VAL A 146 2.05 -1.26 -9.13
N PRO A 147 2.64 -1.55 -7.95
CA PRO A 147 3.97 -2.16 -7.89
C PRO A 147 4.00 -3.56 -8.48
N CYS A 148 2.95 -4.35 -8.30
CA CYS A 148 2.87 -5.69 -8.88
C CYS A 148 2.80 -5.65 -10.40
N PHE A 149 2.01 -4.75 -10.97
CA PHE A 149 1.95 -4.54 -12.42
C PHE A 149 3.31 -4.18 -13.01
N ILE A 150 4.02 -3.22 -12.40
CA ILE A 150 5.35 -2.82 -12.86
C ILE A 150 6.31 -4.00 -12.81
N LEU A 151 6.30 -4.77 -11.72
CA LEU A 151 7.17 -5.93 -11.54
C LEU A 151 6.92 -7.00 -12.60
N ILE A 152 5.66 -7.30 -12.92
CA ILE A 152 5.29 -8.28 -13.94
C ILE A 152 5.58 -7.76 -15.35
N LEU A 153 5.41 -6.44 -15.58
CA LEU A 153 5.64 -5.81 -16.88
C LEU A 153 7.08 -5.98 -17.35
N PHE A 154 8.05 -5.90 -16.43
CA PHE A 154 9.45 -6.10 -16.75
C PHE A 154 9.78 -7.54 -17.20
N GLU A 155 8.99 -8.51 -16.78
CA GLU A 155 9.19 -9.90 -17.18
C GLU A 155 8.40 -10.28 -18.43
N SER A 156 7.12 -9.88 -18.49
CA SER A 156 6.23 -10.19 -19.61
C SER A 156 5.06 -9.20 -19.70
N PRO A 157 5.04 -8.34 -20.75
CA PRO A 157 3.93 -7.41 -20.97
C PRO A 157 2.57 -8.10 -21.09
N THR A 158 2.53 -9.28 -21.73
CA THR A 158 1.29 -10.05 -21.87
C THR A 158 0.74 -10.51 -20.52
N LYS A 159 1.62 -10.99 -19.62
CA LYS A 159 1.21 -11.39 -18.28
C LYS A 159 0.79 -10.20 -17.42
N ALA A 160 1.40 -9.03 -17.61
CA ALA A 160 0.98 -7.79 -16.94
C ALA A 160 -0.47 -7.40 -17.30
N LEU A 161 -0.87 -7.56 -18.55
CA LEU A 161 -2.27 -7.33 -18.96
C LEU A 161 -3.22 -8.36 -18.34
N ILE A 162 -2.83 -9.65 -18.34
CA ILE A 162 -3.63 -10.70 -17.69
C ILE A 162 -3.79 -10.41 -16.18
N PHE A 163 -2.71 -9.94 -15.52
CA PHE A 163 -2.76 -9.55 -14.11
C PHE A 163 -3.79 -8.46 -13.85
N LEU A 164 -3.87 -7.42 -14.68
CA LEU A 164 -4.88 -6.36 -14.53
C LEU A 164 -6.30 -6.91 -14.64
N ILE A 165 -6.54 -7.85 -15.57
CA ILE A 165 -7.86 -8.48 -15.73
C ILE A 165 -8.23 -9.35 -14.52
N LEU A 166 -7.24 -10.00 -13.88
CA LEU A 166 -7.49 -10.88 -12.75
C LEU A 166 -7.69 -10.12 -11.42
N ILE A 167 -7.15 -8.90 -11.31
CA ILE A 167 -7.19 -8.14 -10.06
C ILE A 167 -8.42 -7.24 -9.97
N PHE A 168 -9.03 -6.87 -11.08
CA PHE A 168 -10.23 -6.05 -11.16
C PHE A 168 -11.43 -6.86 -11.67
#